data_a49b1371731af0ae1f79980717c66d70
#
_entry.id   a49b1371731af0ae1f79980717c66d70
#
_cell.length_a   1.000
_cell.length_b   1.000
_cell.length_c   1.000
_cell.angle_alpha   90.00
_cell.angle_beta   90.00
_cell.angle_gamma   90.00
#
_symmetry.space_group_name_H-M   'P 1'
#
loop_
_entity.id
_entity.type
_entity.pdbx_description
1 polymer ?
#
loop_
_entity_poly.entity_id
_entity_poly.type
_entity_poly.pdbx_seq_one_letter_code
_entity_poly.pdbx_strand_id
1 'polypeptide(L)'
;MNNNSLQEINERLIGQADQLYAGRGDLANISKSIELLRNVESDCYEIAWRLGRALFFAGQESQRGEVARRLHAEGVEAGRRAAKARSDRVEGHFWLGVNLALLARFEPPTKAAARVLQAKQVLLRAIAIDAAYHAAGPLRVLARLQHQLPRLLGGGVAKARVNFERAIGIAPANTVTRIYFAELLIAVGETTRARAELEQILTVPFNPDWAFEIERDQRVAKEMIKKLSLPHFVNREP
;
A
#
# COMPACT_ATOMS: atom_id res chain seq x y z
N MET A 1 -6.64 31.60 -20.65
CA MET A 1 -6.52 31.57 -19.18
C MET A 1 -5.09 31.90 -18.81
N ASN A 2 -4.86 32.79 -17.83
CA ASN A 2 -3.50 33.09 -17.35
C ASN A 2 -2.95 31.91 -16.56
N ASN A 3 -1.63 31.63 -16.66
CA ASN A 3 -0.97 30.54 -15.91
C ASN A 3 -1.25 30.58 -14.40
N ASN A 4 -1.38 31.78 -13.80
CA ASN A 4 -1.71 31.94 -12.38
C ASN A 4 -3.12 31.41 -12.04
N SER A 5 -4.12 31.65 -12.90
CA SER A 5 -5.48 31.16 -12.64
C SER A 5 -5.61 29.63 -12.72
N LEU A 6 -4.84 28.99 -13.59
CA LEU A 6 -4.78 27.53 -13.67
C LEU A 6 -4.07 26.91 -12.44
N GLN A 7 -3.02 27.57 -11.96
CA GLN A 7 -2.31 27.12 -10.76
C GLN A 7 -3.21 27.20 -9.52
N GLU A 8 -3.91 28.32 -9.31
CA GLU A 8 -4.85 28.49 -8.19
C GLU A 8 -5.99 27.47 -8.22
N ILE A 9 -6.53 27.18 -9.42
CA ILE A 9 -7.56 26.14 -9.59
C ILE A 9 -7.01 24.79 -9.20
N ASN A 10 -5.81 24.42 -9.66
CA ASN A 10 -5.18 23.15 -9.33
C ASN A 10 -4.91 23.01 -7.84
N GLU A 11 -4.39 24.04 -7.18
CA GLU A 11 -4.13 24.02 -5.73
C GLU A 11 -5.42 23.82 -4.93
N ARG A 12 -6.52 24.46 -5.31
CA ARG A 12 -7.82 24.27 -4.69
C ARG A 12 -8.36 22.86 -4.88
N LEU A 13 -8.26 22.30 -6.10
CA LEU A 13 -8.71 20.94 -6.39
C LEU A 13 -7.87 19.89 -5.63
N ILE A 14 -6.57 20.10 -5.53
CA ILE A 14 -5.65 19.27 -4.74
C ILE A 14 -6.07 19.29 -3.26
N GLY A 15 -6.31 20.47 -2.69
CA GLY A 15 -6.76 20.60 -1.30
C GLY A 15 -8.08 19.88 -1.04
N GLN A 16 -9.06 20.01 -1.93
CA GLN A 16 -10.33 19.30 -1.84
C GLN A 16 -10.16 17.78 -1.96
N ALA A 17 -9.33 17.31 -2.90
CA ALA A 17 -9.07 15.89 -3.07
C ALA A 17 -8.35 15.28 -1.84
N ASP A 18 -7.44 16.02 -1.21
CA ASP A 18 -6.76 15.57 0.01
C ASP A 18 -7.71 15.52 1.22
N GLN A 19 -8.63 16.49 1.36
CA GLN A 19 -9.68 16.45 2.39
C GLN A 19 -10.61 15.24 2.21
N LEU A 20 -11.05 14.97 0.98
CA LEU A 20 -11.85 13.79 0.68
C LEU A 20 -11.09 12.49 0.98
N TYR A 21 -9.80 12.43 0.65
CA TYR A 21 -8.97 11.28 0.96
C TYR A 21 -8.75 11.10 2.47
N ALA A 22 -8.64 12.17 3.23
CA ALA A 22 -8.56 12.09 4.69
C ALA A 22 -9.83 11.41 5.28
N GLY A 23 -11.00 11.67 4.70
CA GLY A 23 -12.26 11.02 5.04
C GLY A 23 -12.50 9.67 4.33
N ARG A 24 -11.46 8.92 3.95
CA ARG A 24 -11.53 7.70 3.12
C ARG A 24 -12.28 6.51 3.76
N GLY A 25 -12.57 6.57 5.04
CA GLY A 25 -13.46 5.61 5.69
C GLY A 25 -14.86 5.56 5.06
N ASP A 26 -15.31 6.66 4.47
CA ASP A 26 -16.46 6.71 3.59
C ASP A 26 -16.00 6.60 2.11
N LEU A 27 -16.34 5.48 1.47
CA LEU A 27 -15.97 5.21 0.08
C LEU A 27 -16.56 6.23 -0.92
N ALA A 28 -17.64 6.93 -0.56
CA ALA A 28 -18.18 8.01 -1.39
C ALA A 28 -17.18 9.18 -1.50
N ASN A 29 -16.43 9.47 -0.45
CA ASN A 29 -15.38 10.48 -0.49
C ASN A 29 -14.25 10.11 -1.45
N ILE A 30 -13.85 8.84 -1.47
CA ILE A 30 -12.84 8.35 -2.41
C ILE A 30 -13.33 8.47 -3.85
N SER A 31 -14.58 8.11 -4.13
CA SER A 31 -15.17 8.24 -5.46
C SER A 31 -15.17 9.70 -5.94
N LYS A 32 -15.56 10.64 -5.06
CA LYS A 32 -15.51 12.08 -5.35
C LYS A 32 -14.08 12.58 -5.56
N SER A 33 -13.11 12.13 -4.74
CA SER A 33 -11.69 12.48 -4.90
C SER A 33 -11.15 12.04 -6.26
N ILE A 34 -11.47 10.81 -6.69
CA ILE A 34 -11.10 10.29 -8.01
C ILE A 34 -11.72 11.13 -9.14
N GLU A 35 -13.00 11.44 -9.03
CA GLU A 35 -13.71 12.25 -10.02
C GLU A 35 -13.11 13.65 -10.18
N LEU A 36 -12.84 14.33 -9.07
CA LEU A 36 -12.15 15.62 -9.08
C LEU A 36 -10.79 15.55 -9.78
N LEU A 37 -9.98 14.55 -9.45
CA LEU A 37 -8.63 14.41 -9.99
C LEU A 37 -8.61 13.99 -11.47
N ARG A 38 -9.62 13.26 -11.95
CA ARG A 38 -9.76 12.89 -13.37
C ARG A 38 -10.12 14.06 -14.27
N ASN A 39 -10.90 15.00 -13.76
CA ASN A 39 -11.41 16.14 -14.54
C ASN A 39 -10.37 17.24 -14.78
N VAL A 40 -9.16 17.07 -14.23
CA VAL A 40 -8.05 18.00 -14.47
C VAL A 40 -7.25 17.54 -15.68
N GLU A 41 -7.38 18.25 -16.78
CA GLU A 41 -6.52 18.09 -17.97
C GLU A 41 -5.12 18.66 -17.67
N SER A 42 -4.32 17.94 -16.92
CA SER A 42 -2.93 18.34 -16.74
C SER A 42 -2.03 17.14 -16.43
N ASP A 43 -0.84 17.15 -17.02
CA ASP A 43 0.27 16.26 -16.65
C ASP A 43 0.91 16.69 -15.31
N CYS A 44 0.14 17.37 -14.45
CA CYS A 44 0.62 17.85 -13.16
C CYS A 44 0.98 16.67 -12.26
N TYR A 45 2.23 16.64 -11.83
CA TYR A 45 2.75 15.64 -10.90
C TYR A 45 1.86 15.48 -9.67
N GLU A 46 1.43 16.61 -9.07
CA GLU A 46 0.66 16.62 -7.83
C GLU A 46 -0.72 15.98 -7.97
N ILE A 47 -1.33 16.09 -9.14
CA ILE A 47 -2.60 15.43 -9.45
C ILE A 47 -2.39 13.95 -9.76
N ALA A 48 -1.38 13.63 -10.56
CA ALA A 48 -1.15 12.28 -11.02
C ALA A 48 -0.86 11.28 -9.88
N TRP A 49 0.00 11.64 -8.93
CA TRP A 49 0.28 10.72 -7.81
C TRP A 49 -0.91 10.59 -6.85
N ARG A 50 -1.68 11.67 -6.61
CA ARG A 50 -2.89 11.62 -5.77
C ARG A 50 -3.98 10.76 -6.40
N LEU A 51 -4.15 10.85 -7.71
CA LEU A 51 -5.05 9.97 -8.45
C LEU A 51 -4.61 8.50 -8.29
N GLY A 52 -3.32 8.20 -8.44
CA GLY A 52 -2.76 6.87 -8.22
C GLY A 52 -3.02 6.34 -6.81
N ARG A 53 -2.94 7.21 -5.78
CA ARG A 53 -3.25 6.90 -4.38
C ARG A 53 -4.74 6.61 -4.17
N ALA A 54 -5.62 7.46 -4.69
CA ALA A 54 -7.05 7.29 -4.53
C ALA A 54 -7.57 6.03 -5.24
N LEU A 55 -7.06 5.76 -6.46
CA LEU A 55 -7.37 4.55 -7.23
C LEU A 55 -6.87 3.27 -6.54
N PHE A 56 -5.68 3.32 -5.93
CA PHE A 56 -5.20 2.21 -5.08
C PHE A 56 -6.19 1.89 -3.98
N PHE A 57 -6.60 2.90 -3.20
CA PHE A 57 -7.52 2.70 -2.08
C PHE A 57 -8.87 2.17 -2.55
N ALA A 58 -9.48 2.80 -3.56
CA ALA A 58 -10.75 2.35 -4.12
C ALA A 58 -10.70 0.91 -4.66
N GLY A 59 -9.59 0.56 -5.34
CA GLY A 59 -9.38 -0.79 -5.87
C GLY A 59 -9.22 -1.84 -4.78
N GLN A 60 -8.53 -1.49 -3.68
CA GLN A 60 -8.32 -2.39 -2.55
C GLN A 60 -9.62 -2.66 -1.76
N GLU A 61 -10.46 -1.66 -1.61
CA GLU A 61 -11.75 -1.78 -0.90
C GLU A 61 -12.89 -2.32 -1.79
N SER A 62 -12.66 -2.47 -3.10
CA SER A 62 -13.68 -2.96 -4.02
C SER A 62 -13.95 -4.45 -3.82
N GLN A 63 -15.23 -4.81 -3.59
CA GLN A 63 -15.70 -6.20 -3.52
C GLN A 63 -15.81 -6.87 -4.90
N ARG A 64 -15.74 -6.12 -5.99
CA ARG A 64 -15.90 -6.60 -7.37
C ARG A 64 -14.54 -6.66 -8.04
N GLY A 65 -14.02 -7.87 -8.30
CA GLY A 65 -12.69 -8.09 -8.86
C GLY A 65 -12.42 -7.35 -10.18
N GLU A 66 -13.41 -7.28 -11.08
CA GLU A 66 -13.26 -6.55 -12.35
C GLU A 66 -13.19 -5.03 -12.14
N VAL A 67 -13.90 -4.49 -11.15
CA VAL A 67 -13.80 -3.07 -10.78
C VAL A 67 -12.42 -2.79 -10.18
N ALA A 68 -11.97 -3.65 -9.24
CA ALA A 68 -10.63 -3.54 -8.64
C ALA A 68 -9.54 -3.57 -9.72
N ARG A 69 -9.62 -4.50 -10.68
CA ARG A 69 -8.69 -4.62 -11.80
C ARG A 69 -8.60 -3.32 -12.60
N ARG A 70 -9.76 -2.73 -12.98
CA ARG A 70 -9.80 -1.47 -13.73
C ARG A 70 -9.20 -0.30 -12.93
N LEU A 71 -9.54 -0.17 -11.66
CA LEU A 71 -9.02 0.88 -10.80
C LEU A 71 -7.49 0.78 -10.65
N HIS A 72 -6.96 -0.43 -10.40
CA HIS A 72 -5.51 -0.61 -10.33
C HIS A 72 -4.81 -0.39 -11.68
N ALA A 73 -5.42 -0.76 -12.81
CA ALA A 73 -4.88 -0.48 -14.14
C ALA A 73 -4.76 1.04 -14.38
N GLU A 74 -5.81 1.80 -14.06
CA GLU A 74 -5.78 3.27 -14.14
C GLU A 74 -4.77 3.87 -13.15
N GLY A 75 -4.66 3.30 -11.93
CA GLY A 75 -3.67 3.68 -10.94
C GLY A 75 -2.23 3.48 -11.40
N VAL A 76 -1.97 2.45 -12.19
CA VAL A 76 -0.67 2.23 -12.86
C VAL A 76 -0.38 3.36 -13.84
N GLU A 77 -1.33 3.77 -14.67
CA GLU A 77 -1.13 4.87 -15.63
C GLU A 77 -0.92 6.21 -14.91
N ALA A 78 -1.69 6.49 -13.87
CA ALA A 78 -1.53 7.69 -13.05
C ALA A 78 -0.13 7.72 -12.36
N GLY A 79 0.27 6.63 -11.74
CA GLY A 79 1.58 6.50 -11.11
C GLY A 79 2.74 6.62 -12.11
N ARG A 80 2.57 6.08 -13.33
CA ARG A 80 3.56 6.20 -14.41
C ARG A 80 3.74 7.65 -14.87
N ARG A 81 2.63 8.41 -15.04
CA ARG A 81 2.69 9.84 -15.36
C ARG A 81 3.43 10.60 -14.25
N ALA A 82 3.08 10.35 -12.98
CA ALA A 82 3.76 10.99 -11.85
C ALA A 82 5.27 10.68 -11.82
N ALA A 83 5.67 9.41 -11.92
CA ALA A 83 7.07 9.01 -11.90
C ALA A 83 7.87 9.58 -13.12
N LYS A 84 7.21 9.77 -14.25
CA LYS A 84 7.81 10.43 -15.44
C LYS A 84 7.97 11.93 -15.23
N ALA A 85 6.96 12.61 -14.66
CA ALA A 85 6.97 14.06 -14.44
C ALA A 85 8.03 14.47 -13.39
N ARG A 86 8.20 13.66 -12.32
CA ARG A 86 9.16 13.92 -11.25
C ARG A 86 9.81 12.60 -10.80
N SER A 87 10.84 12.19 -11.52
CA SER A 87 11.58 10.95 -11.24
C SER A 87 12.44 10.99 -9.97
N ASP A 88 12.61 12.16 -9.41
CA ASP A 88 13.32 12.46 -8.15
C ASP A 88 12.40 12.39 -6.90
N ARG A 89 11.09 12.25 -7.07
CA ARG A 89 10.10 12.23 -6.00
C ARG A 89 9.57 10.82 -5.77
N VAL A 90 9.33 10.47 -4.50
CA VAL A 90 8.96 9.11 -4.07
C VAL A 90 7.53 8.74 -4.42
N GLU A 91 6.60 9.69 -4.40
CA GLU A 91 5.16 9.47 -4.49
C GLU A 91 4.77 8.72 -5.77
N GLY A 92 5.27 9.19 -6.92
CA GLY A 92 4.98 8.56 -8.22
C GLY A 92 5.47 7.11 -8.29
N HIS A 93 6.69 6.85 -7.83
CA HIS A 93 7.26 5.50 -7.80
C HIS A 93 6.51 4.57 -6.84
N PHE A 94 6.17 5.07 -5.65
CA PHE A 94 5.45 4.27 -4.66
C PHE A 94 4.07 3.88 -5.16
N TRP A 95 3.23 4.83 -5.58
CA TRP A 95 1.87 4.55 -6.02
C TRP A 95 1.82 3.75 -7.33
N LEU A 96 2.80 3.92 -8.21
CA LEU A 96 3.00 3.03 -9.36
C LEU A 96 3.28 1.59 -8.91
N GLY A 97 4.23 1.41 -7.98
CA GLY A 97 4.64 0.09 -7.51
C GLY A 97 3.51 -0.68 -6.83
N VAL A 98 2.72 0.00 -5.99
CA VAL A 98 1.59 -0.61 -5.28
C VAL A 98 0.48 -1.04 -6.26
N ASN A 99 0.10 -0.16 -7.20
CA ASN A 99 -0.93 -0.49 -8.19
C ASN A 99 -0.47 -1.62 -9.14
N LEU A 100 0.81 -1.66 -9.55
CA LEU A 100 1.37 -2.77 -10.33
C LEU A 100 1.28 -4.10 -9.58
N ALA A 101 1.63 -4.11 -8.28
CA ALA A 101 1.59 -5.30 -7.45
C ALA A 101 0.15 -5.85 -7.31
N LEU A 102 -0.82 -4.97 -7.13
CA LEU A 102 -2.22 -5.37 -7.00
C LEU A 102 -2.85 -5.76 -8.33
N LEU A 103 -2.53 -5.06 -9.42
CA LEU A 103 -3.00 -5.40 -10.77
C LEU A 103 -2.54 -6.80 -11.19
N ALA A 104 -1.32 -7.22 -10.79
CA ALA A 104 -0.79 -8.54 -11.08
C ALA A 104 -1.70 -9.69 -10.62
N ARG A 105 -2.51 -9.48 -9.56
CA ARG A 105 -3.43 -10.50 -9.04
C ARG A 105 -4.58 -10.85 -9.99
N PHE A 106 -4.83 -10.00 -10.97
CA PHE A 106 -5.92 -10.13 -11.94
C PHE A 106 -5.42 -10.50 -13.35
N GLU A 107 -4.13 -10.77 -13.48
CA GLU A 107 -3.54 -11.07 -14.79
C GLU A 107 -3.10 -12.54 -14.91
N PRO A 108 -3.01 -13.08 -16.15
CA PRO A 108 -2.42 -14.39 -16.40
C PRO A 108 -0.98 -14.48 -15.88
N PRO A 109 -0.48 -15.67 -15.50
CA PRO A 109 0.80 -15.85 -14.81
C PRO A 109 2.01 -15.14 -15.43
N THR A 110 2.12 -15.16 -16.76
CA THR A 110 3.23 -14.51 -17.49
C THR A 110 3.19 -12.99 -17.36
N LYS A 111 2.01 -12.38 -17.52
CA LYS A 111 1.81 -10.93 -17.32
C LYS A 111 1.95 -10.55 -15.87
N ALA A 112 1.40 -11.34 -14.95
CA ALA A 112 1.54 -11.15 -13.52
C ALA A 112 3.01 -11.10 -13.09
N ALA A 113 3.84 -12.03 -13.57
CA ALA A 113 5.28 -12.04 -13.29
C ALA A 113 5.97 -10.75 -13.79
N ALA A 114 5.67 -10.31 -15.01
CA ALA A 114 6.21 -9.06 -15.54
C ALA A 114 5.80 -7.84 -14.71
N ARG A 115 4.51 -7.75 -14.29
CA ARG A 115 4.02 -6.66 -13.42
C ARG A 115 4.73 -6.64 -12.07
N VAL A 116 4.91 -7.82 -11.47
CA VAL A 116 5.60 -7.94 -10.18
C VAL A 116 7.06 -7.52 -10.28
N LEU A 117 7.76 -7.88 -11.35
CA LEU A 117 9.14 -7.45 -11.56
C LEU A 117 9.23 -5.92 -11.74
N GLN A 118 8.30 -5.31 -12.49
CA GLN A 118 8.19 -3.85 -12.58
C GLN A 118 7.90 -3.21 -11.22
N ALA A 119 6.93 -3.76 -10.47
CA ALA A 119 6.61 -3.26 -9.12
C ALA A 119 7.85 -3.25 -8.21
N LYS A 120 8.63 -4.34 -8.21
CA LYS A 120 9.88 -4.42 -7.41
C LYS A 120 10.89 -3.34 -7.82
N GLN A 121 11.08 -3.11 -9.11
CA GLN A 121 12.04 -2.10 -9.60
C GLN A 121 11.64 -0.69 -9.14
N VAL A 122 10.36 -0.31 -9.31
CA VAL A 122 9.90 1.02 -8.91
C VAL A 122 9.84 1.20 -7.40
N LEU A 123 9.54 0.14 -6.62
CA LEU A 123 9.61 0.17 -5.15
C LEU A 123 11.05 0.30 -4.65
N LEU A 124 12.03 -0.35 -5.27
CA LEU A 124 13.45 -0.14 -4.96
C LEU A 124 13.87 1.29 -5.24
N ARG A 125 13.38 1.90 -6.32
CA ARG A 125 13.61 3.33 -6.59
C ARG A 125 12.96 4.20 -5.52
N ALA A 126 11.72 3.92 -5.11
CA ALA A 126 11.05 4.62 -4.03
C ALA A 126 11.83 4.54 -2.71
N ILE A 127 12.35 3.35 -2.35
CA ILE A 127 13.21 3.15 -1.16
C ILE A 127 14.49 3.98 -1.23
N ALA A 128 15.09 4.08 -2.41
CA ALA A 128 16.32 4.86 -2.60
C ALA A 128 16.10 6.37 -2.48
N ILE A 129 14.88 6.86 -2.79
CA ILE A 129 14.51 8.27 -2.66
C ILE A 129 14.09 8.56 -1.22
N ASP A 130 13.13 7.82 -0.69
CA ASP A 130 12.65 7.97 0.69
C ASP A 130 12.04 6.64 1.21
N ALA A 131 12.81 5.93 2.02
CA ALA A 131 12.37 4.67 2.62
C ALA A 131 11.29 4.87 3.70
N ALA A 132 11.17 6.08 4.27
CA ALA A 132 10.21 6.40 5.33
C ALA A 132 8.85 6.84 4.78
N TYR A 133 8.76 7.18 3.49
CA TYR A 133 7.51 7.63 2.88
C TYR A 133 6.33 6.72 3.23
N HIS A 134 5.19 7.34 3.53
CA HIS A 134 3.92 6.65 3.84
C HIS A 134 4.09 5.56 4.93
N ALA A 135 4.71 5.94 6.03
CA ALA A 135 5.03 5.05 7.16
C ALA A 135 5.80 3.79 6.70
N ALA A 136 6.95 3.99 6.06
CA ALA A 136 7.80 2.97 5.46
C ALA A 136 7.09 2.09 4.41
N GLY A 137 6.12 2.65 3.69
CA GLY A 137 5.33 1.99 2.66
C GLY A 137 6.14 1.25 1.60
N PRO A 138 7.18 1.85 1.01
CA PRO A 138 8.01 1.18 0.00
C PRO A 138 8.66 -0.12 0.51
N LEU A 139 9.19 -0.11 1.74
CA LEU A 139 9.77 -1.29 2.39
C LEU A 139 8.71 -2.34 2.69
N ARG A 140 7.57 -1.94 3.27
CA ARG A 140 6.44 -2.82 3.60
C ARG A 140 5.93 -3.56 2.38
N VAL A 141 5.68 -2.85 1.27
CA VAL A 141 5.14 -3.46 0.05
C VAL A 141 6.18 -4.37 -0.62
N LEU A 142 7.46 -3.97 -0.64
CA LEU A 142 8.53 -4.83 -1.15
C LEU A 142 8.64 -6.12 -0.30
N ALA A 143 8.60 -6.02 1.02
CA ALA A 143 8.62 -7.16 1.92
C ALA A 143 7.42 -8.10 1.68
N ARG A 144 6.22 -7.54 1.51
CA ARG A 144 5.01 -8.31 1.17
C ARG A 144 5.17 -9.09 -0.12
N LEU A 145 5.69 -8.47 -1.17
CA LEU A 145 6.00 -9.14 -2.43
C LEU A 145 7.03 -10.25 -2.25
N GLN A 146 8.12 -9.99 -1.51
CA GLN A 146 9.16 -10.99 -1.24
C GLN A 146 8.64 -12.18 -0.44
N HIS A 147 7.69 -11.97 0.47
CA HIS A 147 7.04 -13.05 1.22
C HIS A 147 6.19 -13.93 0.30
N GLN A 148 5.42 -13.33 -0.62
CA GLN A 148 4.44 -14.03 -1.45
C GLN A 148 5.03 -14.68 -2.71
N LEU A 149 6.20 -14.23 -3.16
CA LEU A 149 6.77 -14.65 -4.43
C LEU A 149 7.69 -15.86 -4.29
N PRO A 150 7.74 -16.73 -5.33
CA PRO A 150 8.78 -17.75 -5.46
C PRO A 150 10.18 -17.12 -5.49
N ARG A 151 11.19 -17.89 -5.07
CA ARG A 151 12.60 -17.45 -5.10
C ARG A 151 13.05 -17.00 -6.49
N LEU A 152 12.57 -17.67 -7.54
CA LEU A 152 12.90 -17.35 -8.94
C LEU A 152 12.48 -15.91 -9.33
N LEU A 153 11.38 -15.40 -8.77
CA LEU A 153 10.93 -14.02 -8.95
C LEU A 153 11.47 -13.06 -7.88
N GLY A 154 12.50 -13.51 -7.15
CA GLY A 154 13.19 -12.72 -6.12
C GLY A 154 12.43 -12.63 -4.81
N GLY A 155 11.55 -13.60 -4.52
CA GLY A 155 10.97 -13.81 -3.21
C GLY A 155 11.98 -14.43 -2.23
N GLY A 156 11.53 -14.60 -0.99
CA GLY A 156 12.27 -15.30 0.06
C GLY A 156 12.04 -14.71 1.44
N VAL A 157 11.83 -15.59 2.40
CA VAL A 157 11.50 -15.27 3.80
C VAL A 157 12.55 -14.35 4.43
N ALA A 158 13.84 -14.66 4.26
CA ALA A 158 14.91 -13.87 4.86
C ALA A 158 14.90 -12.40 4.37
N LYS A 159 14.73 -12.18 3.06
CA LYS A 159 14.66 -10.84 2.48
C LYS A 159 13.42 -10.08 2.95
N ALA A 160 12.27 -10.76 2.99
CA ALA A 160 11.02 -10.19 3.47
C ALA A 160 11.14 -9.77 4.94
N ARG A 161 11.71 -10.63 5.79
CA ARG A 161 11.95 -10.36 7.21
C ARG A 161 12.78 -9.09 7.42
N VAL A 162 13.92 -8.99 6.77
CA VAL A 162 14.81 -7.81 6.87
C VAL A 162 14.06 -6.52 6.51
N ASN A 163 13.26 -6.55 5.45
CA ASN A 163 12.53 -5.34 5.04
C ASN A 163 11.34 -5.03 5.96
N PHE A 164 10.64 -6.04 6.52
CA PHE A 164 9.61 -5.79 7.54
C PHE A 164 10.22 -5.21 8.82
N GLU A 165 11.32 -5.77 9.32
CA GLU A 165 12.01 -5.27 10.51
C GLU A 165 12.52 -3.83 10.30
N ARG A 166 13.08 -3.51 9.13
CA ARG A 166 13.44 -2.13 8.79
C ARG A 166 12.22 -1.21 8.74
N ALA A 167 11.11 -1.64 8.16
CA ALA A 167 9.88 -0.86 8.09
C ALA A 167 9.30 -0.59 9.49
N ILE A 168 9.31 -1.58 10.38
CA ILE A 168 8.88 -1.44 11.79
C ILE A 168 9.84 -0.48 12.54
N GLY A 169 11.14 -0.56 12.29
CA GLY A 169 12.11 0.35 12.90
C GLY A 169 11.89 1.82 12.53
N ILE A 170 11.44 2.08 11.29
CA ILE A 170 11.12 3.44 10.81
C ILE A 170 9.74 3.91 11.31
N ALA A 171 8.74 3.04 11.27
CA ALA A 171 7.35 3.36 11.58
C ALA A 171 6.74 2.30 12.53
N PRO A 172 7.12 2.29 13.82
CA PRO A 172 6.74 1.25 14.77
C PRO A 172 5.23 1.19 15.05
N ALA A 173 4.51 2.29 14.86
CA ALA A 173 3.06 2.36 15.03
C ALA A 173 2.26 1.94 13.78
N ASN A 174 2.91 1.58 12.67
CA ASN A 174 2.18 1.20 11.48
C ASN A 174 1.61 -0.23 11.59
N THR A 175 0.30 -0.32 11.72
CA THR A 175 -0.44 -1.57 11.92
C THR A 175 -0.39 -2.51 10.72
N VAL A 176 -0.44 -1.97 9.50
CA VAL A 176 -0.39 -2.76 8.24
C VAL A 176 0.92 -3.53 8.12
N THR A 177 2.05 -2.90 8.49
CA THR A 177 3.36 -3.55 8.48
C THR A 177 3.39 -4.74 9.44
N ARG A 178 2.86 -4.57 10.65
CA ARG A 178 2.81 -5.63 11.66
C ARG A 178 1.90 -6.78 11.28
N ILE A 179 0.73 -6.52 10.66
CA ILE A 179 -0.13 -7.59 10.11
C ILE A 179 0.65 -8.43 9.09
N TYR A 180 1.28 -7.80 8.10
CA TYR A 180 2.03 -8.53 7.07
C TYR A 180 3.24 -9.28 7.63
N PHE A 181 3.88 -8.72 8.64
CA PHE A 181 4.99 -9.40 9.30
C PHE A 181 4.50 -10.59 10.14
N ALA A 182 3.40 -10.44 10.87
CA ALA A 182 2.79 -11.56 11.60
C ALA A 182 2.37 -12.70 10.66
N GLU A 183 1.82 -12.41 9.48
CA GLU A 183 1.50 -13.43 8.48
C GLU A 183 2.77 -14.19 7.99
N LEU A 184 3.90 -13.50 7.81
CA LEU A 184 5.17 -14.15 7.48
C LEU A 184 5.63 -15.05 8.63
N LEU A 185 5.59 -14.55 9.87
CA LEU A 185 6.01 -15.29 11.05
C LEU A 185 5.16 -16.56 11.27
N ILE A 186 3.84 -16.44 11.07
CA ILE A 186 2.93 -17.61 11.11
C ILE A 186 3.30 -18.64 10.03
N ALA A 187 3.58 -18.17 8.81
CA ALA A 187 3.93 -19.06 7.70
C ALA A 187 5.22 -19.84 7.92
N VAL A 188 6.13 -19.36 8.79
CA VAL A 188 7.39 -20.02 9.14
C VAL A 188 7.37 -20.70 10.53
N GLY A 189 6.21 -20.75 11.21
CA GLY A 189 6.04 -21.41 12.50
C GLY A 189 6.42 -20.57 13.73
N GLU A 190 6.83 -19.32 13.56
CA GLU A 190 7.21 -18.43 14.68
C GLU A 190 5.95 -17.78 15.33
N THR A 191 5.06 -18.63 15.85
CA THR A 191 3.72 -18.22 16.30
C THR A 191 3.76 -17.32 17.53
N THR A 192 4.68 -17.53 18.45
CA THR A 192 4.88 -16.69 19.64
C THR A 192 5.26 -15.26 19.25
N ARG A 193 6.20 -15.10 18.32
CA ARG A 193 6.61 -13.79 17.81
C ARG A 193 5.49 -13.14 17.01
N ALA A 194 4.78 -13.92 16.17
CA ALA A 194 3.61 -13.42 15.43
C ALA A 194 2.54 -12.84 16.36
N ARG A 195 2.24 -13.53 17.48
CA ARG A 195 1.32 -13.05 18.50
C ARG A 195 1.79 -11.72 19.09
N ALA A 196 3.05 -11.60 19.45
CA ALA A 196 3.60 -10.36 20.00
C ALA A 196 3.43 -9.17 19.03
N GLU A 197 3.69 -9.38 17.73
CA GLU A 197 3.46 -8.33 16.71
C GLU A 197 1.98 -7.94 16.60
N LEU A 198 1.06 -8.90 16.69
CA LEU A 198 -0.39 -8.65 16.65
C LEU A 198 -0.88 -7.92 17.90
N GLU A 199 -0.35 -8.25 19.09
CA GLU A 199 -0.69 -7.59 20.35
C GLU A 199 -0.24 -6.11 20.34
N GLN A 200 0.91 -5.80 19.73
CA GLN A 200 1.35 -4.41 19.55
C GLN A 200 0.34 -3.56 18.74
N ILE A 201 -0.39 -4.15 17.79
CA ILE A 201 -1.41 -3.44 17.02
C ILE A 201 -2.55 -2.95 17.94
N LEU A 202 -2.92 -3.74 18.95
CA LEU A 202 -4.02 -3.44 19.84
C LEU A 202 -3.72 -2.23 20.76
N THR A 203 -2.45 -1.90 20.94
CA THR A 203 -1.98 -0.80 21.81
C THR A 203 -1.59 0.46 21.04
N VAL A 204 -1.69 0.45 19.68
CA VAL A 204 -1.35 1.62 18.87
C VAL A 204 -2.27 2.81 19.23
N PRO A 205 -1.71 3.99 19.55
CA PRO A 205 -2.50 5.18 19.82
C PRO A 205 -3.32 5.60 18.60
N PHE A 206 -4.45 6.24 18.85
CA PHE A 206 -5.25 6.83 17.78
C PHE A 206 -4.43 7.85 16.99
N ASN A 207 -4.48 7.73 15.68
CA ASN A 207 -3.91 8.68 14.73
C ASN A 207 -4.96 8.98 13.64
N PRO A 208 -5.41 10.23 13.48
CA PRO A 208 -6.46 10.58 12.53
C PRO A 208 -6.09 10.25 11.08
N ASP A 209 -4.80 10.36 10.71
CA ASP A 209 -4.33 10.05 9.36
C ASP A 209 -4.43 8.56 9.01
N TRP A 210 -4.46 7.68 10.02
CA TRP A 210 -4.48 6.23 9.92
C TRP A 210 -5.68 5.60 10.64
N ALA A 211 -6.68 6.39 11.02
CA ALA A 211 -7.82 5.92 11.82
C ALA A 211 -8.52 4.71 11.18
N PHE A 212 -8.78 4.78 9.87
CA PHE A 212 -9.42 3.69 9.13
C PHE A 212 -8.59 2.40 9.16
N GLU A 213 -7.28 2.50 8.89
CA GLU A 213 -6.39 1.34 8.88
C GLU A 213 -6.21 0.77 10.30
N ILE A 214 -6.04 1.62 11.31
CA ILE A 214 -5.88 1.19 12.70
C ILE A 214 -7.11 0.40 13.15
N GLU A 215 -8.31 0.91 12.94
CA GLU A 215 -9.54 0.24 13.33
C GLU A 215 -9.72 -1.10 12.61
N ARG A 216 -9.50 -1.13 11.30
CA ARG A 216 -9.57 -2.36 10.50
C ARG A 216 -8.55 -3.39 10.99
N ASP A 217 -7.29 -2.96 11.18
CA ASP A 217 -6.18 -3.86 11.50
C ASP A 217 -6.26 -4.37 12.94
N GLN A 218 -6.81 -3.59 13.89
CA GLN A 218 -7.12 -4.08 15.23
C GLN A 218 -8.17 -5.20 15.22
N ARG A 219 -9.19 -5.11 14.36
CA ARG A 219 -10.15 -6.21 14.17
C ARG A 219 -9.47 -7.45 13.61
N VAL A 220 -8.64 -7.28 12.57
CA VAL A 220 -7.87 -8.37 11.96
C VAL A 220 -6.92 -9.00 12.98
N ALA A 221 -6.20 -8.21 13.75
CA ALA A 221 -5.27 -8.70 14.77
C ALA A 221 -5.98 -9.55 15.83
N LYS A 222 -7.13 -9.12 16.34
CA LYS A 222 -7.94 -9.89 17.29
C LYS A 222 -8.33 -11.27 16.74
N GLU A 223 -8.79 -11.31 15.49
CA GLU A 223 -9.16 -12.56 14.83
C GLU A 223 -7.94 -13.49 14.60
N MET A 224 -6.79 -12.93 14.23
CA MET A 224 -5.56 -13.71 14.05
C MET A 224 -5.06 -14.27 15.39
N ILE A 225 -5.07 -13.49 16.47
CA ILE A 225 -4.69 -13.94 17.82
C ILE A 225 -5.61 -15.07 18.28
N LYS A 226 -6.93 -14.93 18.08
CA LYS A 226 -7.89 -15.99 18.39
C LYS A 226 -7.59 -17.30 17.65
N LYS A 227 -7.27 -17.21 16.35
CA LYS A 227 -6.88 -18.40 15.55
C LYS A 227 -5.60 -19.04 16.07
N LEU A 228 -4.57 -18.27 16.44
CA LEU A 228 -3.32 -18.77 17.02
C LEU A 228 -3.51 -19.47 18.37
N SER A 229 -4.61 -19.23 19.08
CA SER A 229 -4.93 -19.87 20.36
C SER A 229 -5.64 -21.23 20.20
N LEU A 230 -5.98 -21.65 18.98
CA LEU A 230 -6.64 -22.92 18.73
C LEU A 230 -5.64 -24.10 18.83
N PRO A 231 -6.05 -25.29 19.34
CA PRO A 231 -5.13 -26.42 19.64
C PRO A 231 -4.27 -26.88 18.46
N HIS A 232 -4.73 -26.75 17.21
CA HIS A 232 -3.94 -27.16 16.03
C HIS A 232 -2.76 -26.23 15.71
N PHE A 233 -2.71 -25.04 16.28
CA PHE A 233 -1.59 -24.12 16.11
C PHE A 233 -0.58 -24.23 17.27
N VAL A 234 -1.05 -24.59 18.48
CA VAL A 234 -0.22 -24.76 19.67
C VAL A 234 0.76 -25.93 19.54
N ASN A 235 0.42 -26.98 18.75
CA ASN A 235 1.23 -28.20 18.58
C ASN A 235 2.22 -28.14 17.40
N ARG A 236 2.48 -26.98 16.80
CA ARG A 236 3.42 -26.82 15.67
C ARG A 236 4.72 -26.07 16.01
N GLU A 237 4.98 -25.83 17.27
CA GLU A 237 6.33 -25.38 17.69
C GLU A 237 7.26 -26.60 17.69
N PRO A 238 8.46 -26.50 17.06
CA PRO A 238 9.42 -27.59 16.95
C PRO A 238 10.03 -27.99 18.28
#